data_5dc0306002fe625956533b37ab2764c3
#
_entry.id   5dc0306002fe625956533b37ab2764c3
#
_cell.length_a   1.000
_cell.length_b   1.000
_cell.length_c   1.000
_cell.angle_alpha   90.00
_cell.angle_beta   90.00
_cell.angle_gamma   90.00
#
_symmetry.space_group_name_H-M   'P 1'
#
loop_
_entity.id
_entity.type
_entity.pdbx_description
1 polymer ?
#
loop_
_entity_poly.entity_id
_entity_poly.type
_entity_poly.pdbx_seq_one_letter_code
_entity_poly.pdbx_strand_id
1 'polypeptide(L)'
;ESFVERYGGGIYLIPKEDNNFLGFSKNQLKQALCKSTATDKDYYLSQFVILTLLVEFYDGQGSSSKAREYMKVGELQNCISERLKEGCERAKDEEEREGLAFSNMLEAYEALRSDDRGSKAKTTKEGFLYHILNFLEKQGLIDFVEEDEMIKTTKKLDSFMDWNLLNQNQFQRVLKVLGVEHE
;
A
#
# COMPACT_ATOMS: atom_id res chain seq x y z
N GLU A 1 -7.35 17.03 14.72
CA GLU A 1 -6.13 17.19 15.52
C GLU A 1 -4.93 16.56 14.79
N SER A 2 -3.69 16.96 15.15
CA SER A 2 -2.47 16.49 14.49
C SER A 2 -1.35 16.32 15.51
N PHE A 3 -0.38 15.49 15.19
CA PHE A 3 0.89 15.38 15.89
C PHE A 3 1.94 16.22 15.18
N VAL A 4 2.88 16.76 15.91
CA VAL A 4 4.08 17.41 15.38
C VAL A 4 5.28 16.60 15.84
N GLU A 5 5.98 16.01 14.89
CA GLU A 5 7.13 15.15 15.16
C GLU A 5 8.38 15.71 14.47
N ARG A 6 9.53 15.52 15.12
CA ARG A 6 10.82 15.89 14.57
C ARG A 6 11.66 14.64 14.36
N TYR A 7 11.99 14.37 13.09
CA TYR A 7 12.77 13.20 12.72
C TYR A 7 13.67 13.48 11.51
N GLY A 8 14.87 12.90 11.46
CA GLY A 8 15.78 13.01 10.31
C GLY A 8 16.12 14.43 9.87
N GLY A 9 16.09 15.41 10.80
CA GLY A 9 16.32 16.83 10.49
C GLY A 9 15.10 17.59 9.96
N GLY A 10 13.94 16.91 9.79
CA GLY A 10 12.67 17.50 9.37
C GLY A 10 11.68 17.66 10.52
N ILE A 11 10.68 18.52 10.32
CA ILE A 11 9.50 18.64 11.18
C ILE A 11 8.30 18.14 10.38
N TYR A 12 7.55 17.19 10.93
CA TYR A 12 6.42 16.54 10.28
C TYR A 12 5.14 16.87 11.03
N LEU A 13 4.13 17.32 10.29
CA LEU A 13 2.77 17.47 10.79
C LEU A 13 1.97 16.25 10.34
N ILE A 14 1.62 15.39 11.29
CA ILE A 14 0.95 14.12 11.02
C ILE A 14 -0.50 14.25 11.48
N PRO A 15 -1.49 14.24 10.56
CA PRO A 15 -2.90 14.29 10.94
C PRO A 15 -3.28 13.02 11.69
N LYS A 16 -4.13 13.16 12.73
CA LYS A 16 -4.79 12.02 13.35
C LYS A 16 -5.86 11.44 12.43
N GLU A 17 -6.33 10.23 12.73
CA GLU A 17 -7.32 9.50 11.90
C GLU A 17 -8.63 10.29 11.70
N ASP A 18 -9.00 11.14 12.66
CA ASP A 18 -10.19 11.99 12.62
C ASP A 18 -9.98 13.34 11.91
N ASN A 19 -8.74 13.66 11.52
CA ASN A 19 -8.41 14.92 10.87
C ASN A 19 -8.57 14.85 9.35
N ASN A 20 -9.80 15.06 8.88
CA ASN A 20 -10.12 15.09 7.45
C ASN A 20 -9.74 16.41 6.76
N PHE A 21 -9.19 17.37 7.48
CA PHE A 21 -8.72 18.66 6.90
C PHE A 21 -7.30 18.55 6.34
N LEU A 22 -6.38 17.92 7.08
CA LEU A 22 -5.00 17.69 6.65
C LEU A 22 -4.79 16.28 6.07
N GLY A 23 -5.61 15.32 6.47
CA GLY A 23 -5.64 13.96 5.96
C GLY A 23 -6.73 13.76 4.90
N PHE A 24 -6.96 12.51 4.54
CA PHE A 24 -7.99 12.11 3.59
C PHE A 24 -9.06 11.28 4.28
N SER A 25 -10.32 11.60 4.03
CA SER A 25 -11.42 10.72 4.40
C SER A 25 -11.43 9.46 3.52
N LYS A 26 -12.09 8.38 4.01
CA LYS A 26 -12.29 7.15 3.22
C LYS A 26 -12.91 7.44 1.84
N ASN A 27 -13.88 8.34 1.76
CA ASN A 27 -14.53 8.70 0.50
C ASN A 27 -13.59 9.41 -0.47
N GLN A 28 -12.74 10.31 0.01
CA GLN A 28 -11.74 10.99 -0.80
C GLN A 28 -10.69 10.00 -1.34
N LEU A 29 -10.19 9.09 -0.50
CA LEU A 29 -9.27 8.05 -0.92
C LEU A 29 -9.91 7.11 -1.95
N LYS A 30 -11.15 6.68 -1.72
CA LYS A 30 -11.89 5.82 -2.65
C LYS A 30 -12.06 6.48 -4.03
N GLN A 31 -12.37 7.79 -4.08
CA GLN A 31 -12.46 8.54 -5.34
C GLN A 31 -11.11 8.69 -6.04
N ALA A 32 -10.05 8.96 -5.29
CA ALA A 32 -8.71 9.13 -5.84
C ALA A 32 -8.14 7.82 -6.41
N LEU A 33 -8.26 6.73 -5.65
CA LEU A 33 -7.57 5.46 -5.93
C LEU A 33 -8.37 4.49 -6.79
N CYS A 34 -9.71 4.53 -6.72
CA CYS A 34 -10.57 3.51 -7.31
C CYS A 34 -11.41 4.07 -8.47
N LYS A 35 -12.04 3.18 -9.24
CA LYS A 35 -13.03 3.51 -10.28
C LYS A 35 -14.28 4.18 -9.68
N SER A 36 -15.06 4.89 -10.46
CA SER A 36 -16.27 5.61 -9.99
C SER A 36 -17.33 4.69 -9.39
N THR A 37 -17.41 3.44 -9.85
CA THR A 37 -18.33 2.41 -9.36
C THR A 37 -17.73 1.54 -8.24
N ALA A 38 -16.63 1.98 -7.62
CA ALA A 38 -15.92 1.21 -6.62
C ALA A 38 -16.75 0.94 -5.38
N THR A 39 -16.68 -0.28 -4.91
CA THR A 39 -17.23 -0.75 -3.64
C THR A 39 -16.17 -0.65 -2.53
N ASP A 40 -16.49 -1.08 -1.32
CA ASP A 40 -15.53 -1.16 -0.24
C ASP A 40 -14.44 -2.22 -0.50
N LYS A 41 -14.75 -3.28 -1.27
CA LYS A 41 -13.73 -4.27 -1.70
C LYS A 41 -12.60 -3.61 -2.50
N ASP A 42 -12.94 -2.75 -3.47
CA ASP A 42 -11.96 -2.02 -4.28
C ASP A 42 -11.13 -1.06 -3.40
N TYR A 43 -11.76 -0.41 -2.43
CA TYR A 43 -11.06 0.46 -1.49
C TYR A 43 -10.06 -0.32 -0.63
N TYR A 44 -10.47 -1.43 -0.01
CA TYR A 44 -9.57 -2.25 0.80
C TYR A 44 -8.45 -2.86 -0.05
N LEU A 45 -8.73 -3.26 -1.29
CA LEU A 45 -7.71 -3.69 -2.23
C LEU A 45 -6.67 -2.57 -2.49
N SER A 46 -7.11 -1.31 -2.67
CA SER A 46 -6.17 -0.20 -2.85
C SER A 46 -5.28 0.03 -1.62
N GLN A 47 -5.82 -0.14 -0.41
CA GLN A 47 -5.03 -0.06 0.83
C GLN A 47 -4.04 -1.24 0.93
N PHE A 48 -4.47 -2.44 0.55
CA PHE A 48 -3.63 -3.63 0.53
C PHE A 48 -2.45 -3.48 -0.43
N VAL A 49 -2.66 -2.88 -1.62
CA VAL A 49 -1.58 -2.55 -2.57
C VAL A 49 -0.56 -1.61 -1.95
N ILE A 50 -1.02 -0.54 -1.28
CA ILE A 50 -0.14 0.41 -0.60
C ILE A 50 0.65 -0.28 0.52
N LEU A 51 0.01 -1.09 1.35
CA LEU A 51 0.67 -1.83 2.42
C LEU A 51 1.69 -2.83 1.86
N THR A 52 1.37 -3.55 0.78
CA THR A 52 2.29 -4.45 0.10
C THR A 52 3.53 -3.69 -0.37
N LEU A 53 3.34 -2.55 -1.03
CA LEU A 53 4.45 -1.70 -1.46
C LEU A 53 5.35 -1.28 -0.28
N LEU A 54 4.75 -0.84 0.82
CA LEU A 54 5.50 -0.41 2.01
C LEU A 54 6.31 -1.56 2.63
N VAL A 55 5.73 -2.75 2.75
CA VAL A 55 6.43 -3.91 3.32
C VAL A 55 7.55 -4.39 2.40
N GLU A 56 7.38 -4.29 1.08
CA GLU A 56 8.46 -4.63 0.14
C GLU A 56 9.66 -3.66 0.20
N PHE A 57 9.43 -2.40 0.53
CA PHE A 57 10.50 -1.42 0.70
C PHE A 57 11.10 -1.41 2.11
N TYR A 58 10.34 -1.81 3.13
CA TYR A 58 10.75 -1.69 4.53
C TYR A 58 10.48 -2.99 5.30
N ASP A 59 11.52 -3.70 5.64
CA ASP A 59 11.42 -4.98 6.38
C ASP A 59 11.62 -4.84 7.90
N GLY A 60 12.07 -3.67 8.34
CA GLY A 60 12.29 -3.38 9.76
C GLY A 60 13.46 -4.15 10.40
N GLN A 61 14.25 -4.87 9.61
CA GLN A 61 15.41 -5.63 10.10
C GLN A 61 16.72 -4.88 9.78
N GLY A 62 17.40 -4.42 10.82
CA GLY A 62 18.71 -3.81 10.68
C GLY A 62 18.82 -2.36 11.10
N SER A 63 19.92 -1.69 10.72
CA SER A 63 20.20 -0.29 11.05
C SER A 63 19.44 0.72 10.18
N SER A 64 18.87 0.26 9.08
CA SER A 64 17.99 1.01 8.17
C SER A 64 16.71 0.21 7.99
N SER A 65 15.57 0.85 8.09
CA SER A 65 14.28 0.21 7.81
C SER A 65 14.13 -0.17 6.33
N LYS A 66 14.88 0.47 5.45
CA LYS A 66 14.80 0.31 4.00
C LYS A 66 15.54 -0.94 3.52
N ALA A 67 14.81 -1.85 2.88
CA ALA A 67 15.32 -3.13 2.35
C ALA A 67 15.80 -3.04 0.89
N ARG A 68 15.26 -2.09 0.10
CA ARG A 68 15.57 -1.95 -1.33
C ARG A 68 15.51 -0.50 -1.81
N GLU A 69 16.27 -0.19 -2.87
CA GLU A 69 16.32 1.15 -3.44
C GLU A 69 15.22 1.44 -4.46
N TYR A 70 14.77 0.42 -5.19
CA TYR A 70 13.71 0.53 -6.19
C TYR A 70 12.96 -0.80 -6.36
N MET A 71 11.79 -0.72 -6.98
CA MET A 71 10.97 -1.87 -7.37
C MET A 71 10.37 -1.60 -8.76
N LYS A 72 10.20 -2.66 -9.56
CA LYS A 72 9.46 -2.58 -10.82
C LYS A 72 7.97 -2.79 -10.60
N VAL A 73 7.14 -2.15 -11.42
CA VAL A 73 5.66 -2.29 -11.33
C VAL A 73 5.23 -3.75 -11.50
N GLY A 74 5.84 -4.48 -12.45
CA GLY A 74 5.54 -5.90 -12.65
C GLY A 74 5.90 -6.77 -11.43
N GLU A 75 6.98 -6.42 -10.70
CA GLU A 75 7.33 -7.08 -9.44
C GLU A 75 6.26 -6.84 -8.37
N LEU A 76 5.80 -5.58 -8.24
CA LEU A 76 4.69 -5.24 -7.33
C LEU A 76 3.41 -6.02 -7.67
N GLN A 77 3.06 -6.15 -8.96
CA GLN A 77 1.91 -6.96 -9.39
C GLN A 77 2.01 -8.41 -8.94
N ASN A 78 3.20 -9.01 -9.07
CA ASN A 78 3.44 -10.38 -8.62
C ASN A 78 3.28 -10.50 -7.10
N CYS A 79 3.92 -9.61 -6.33
CA CYS A 79 3.79 -9.59 -4.86
C CYS A 79 2.32 -9.47 -4.40
N ILE A 80 1.54 -8.59 -5.03
CA ILE A 80 0.11 -8.43 -4.72
C ILE A 80 -0.65 -9.74 -4.98
N SER A 81 -0.43 -10.36 -6.15
CA SER A 81 -1.11 -11.59 -6.55
C SER A 81 -0.79 -12.75 -5.61
N GLU A 82 0.48 -12.92 -5.26
CA GLU A 82 0.97 -13.97 -4.35
C GLU A 82 0.40 -13.77 -2.95
N ARG A 83 0.54 -12.58 -2.36
CA ARG A 83 0.04 -12.28 -1.01
C ARG A 83 -1.48 -12.39 -0.88
N LEU A 84 -2.25 -12.02 -1.90
CA LEU A 84 -3.71 -12.22 -1.89
C LEU A 84 -4.07 -13.69 -1.89
N LYS A 85 -3.38 -14.53 -2.68
CA LYS A 85 -3.61 -15.99 -2.71
C LYS A 85 -3.22 -16.64 -1.39
N GLU A 86 -2.04 -16.32 -0.88
CA GLU A 86 -1.57 -16.81 0.42
C GLU A 86 -2.52 -16.41 1.56
N GLY A 87 -3.00 -15.17 1.58
CA GLY A 87 -3.98 -14.71 2.54
C GLY A 87 -5.28 -15.50 2.47
N CYS A 88 -5.78 -15.80 1.26
CA CYS A 88 -6.95 -16.64 1.07
C CYS A 88 -6.72 -18.10 1.53
N GLU A 89 -5.53 -18.66 1.34
CA GLU A 89 -5.20 -20.02 1.75
C GLU A 89 -5.14 -20.14 3.27
N ARG A 90 -4.44 -19.20 3.94
CA ARG A 90 -4.35 -19.17 5.41
C ARG A 90 -5.71 -18.97 6.08
N ALA A 91 -6.52 -18.11 5.50
CA ALA A 91 -7.84 -17.80 6.03
C ALA A 91 -8.84 -18.95 5.95
N LYS A 92 -8.53 -20.02 5.22
CA LYS A 92 -9.33 -21.26 5.26
C LYS A 92 -9.17 -22.01 6.58
N ASP A 93 -8.04 -21.78 7.27
CA ASP A 93 -7.69 -22.47 8.53
C ASP A 93 -7.97 -21.59 9.78
N GLU A 94 -8.18 -20.29 9.61
CA GLU A 94 -8.46 -19.34 10.70
C GLU A 94 -9.85 -18.70 10.56
N GLU A 95 -10.54 -18.45 11.68
CA GLU A 95 -11.97 -18.05 11.75
C GLU A 95 -12.37 -16.92 10.80
N GLU A 96 -13.36 -17.22 10.01
CA GLU A 96 -14.28 -16.50 9.08
C GLU A 96 -14.08 -15.00 8.74
N ARG A 97 -13.59 -14.14 9.62
CA ARG A 97 -13.57 -12.68 9.37
C ARG A 97 -12.39 -12.20 8.54
N GLU A 98 -11.20 -12.71 8.80
CA GLU A 98 -9.99 -12.30 8.06
C GLU A 98 -10.00 -12.94 6.66
N GLY A 99 -10.47 -14.19 6.55
CA GLY A 99 -10.61 -14.89 5.29
C GLY A 99 -11.58 -14.24 4.31
N LEU A 100 -12.68 -13.70 4.82
CA LEU A 100 -13.64 -12.99 3.99
C LEU A 100 -13.04 -11.74 3.36
N ALA A 101 -12.18 -11.01 4.08
CA ALA A 101 -11.52 -9.81 3.57
C ALA A 101 -10.55 -10.14 2.42
N PHE A 102 -9.72 -11.18 2.55
CA PHE A 102 -8.80 -11.61 1.49
C PHE A 102 -9.54 -12.12 0.26
N SER A 103 -10.57 -12.95 0.42
CA SER A 103 -11.39 -13.44 -0.68
C SER A 103 -12.07 -12.31 -1.45
N ASN A 104 -12.60 -11.31 -0.75
CA ASN A 104 -13.21 -10.14 -1.36
C ASN A 104 -12.19 -9.28 -2.13
N MET A 105 -10.97 -9.11 -1.60
CA MET A 105 -9.92 -8.36 -2.27
C MET A 105 -9.39 -9.12 -3.48
N LEU A 106 -9.22 -10.44 -3.39
CA LEU A 106 -8.80 -11.29 -4.52
C LEU A 106 -9.84 -11.24 -5.63
N GLU A 107 -11.14 -11.38 -5.31
CA GLU A 107 -12.24 -11.23 -6.28
C GLU A 107 -12.18 -9.87 -6.99
N ALA A 108 -11.99 -8.78 -6.23
CA ALA A 108 -11.88 -7.44 -6.80
C ALA A 108 -10.66 -7.30 -7.72
N TYR A 109 -9.52 -7.91 -7.36
CA TYR A 109 -8.30 -7.87 -8.15
C TYR A 109 -8.41 -8.71 -9.44
N GLU A 110 -9.02 -9.89 -9.36
CA GLU A 110 -9.24 -10.76 -10.52
C GLU A 110 -10.29 -10.19 -11.49
N ALA A 111 -11.24 -9.39 -10.99
CA ALA A 111 -12.21 -8.68 -11.82
C ALA A 111 -11.58 -7.56 -12.66
N LEU A 112 -10.37 -7.10 -12.33
CA LEU A 112 -9.62 -6.16 -13.14
C LEU A 112 -9.09 -6.88 -14.39
N ARG A 113 -9.30 -6.29 -15.56
CA ARG A 113 -8.76 -6.82 -16.82
C ARG A 113 -7.24 -6.61 -16.85
N SER A 114 -6.50 -7.57 -17.39
CA SER A 114 -5.12 -7.32 -17.81
C SER A 114 -5.12 -6.64 -19.17
N ASP A 115 -4.23 -5.66 -19.36
CA ASP A 115 -4.07 -4.97 -20.62
C ASP A 115 -2.58 -4.75 -20.93
N ASP A 116 -2.05 -5.60 -21.80
CA ASP A 116 -0.66 -5.56 -22.25
C ASP A 116 -0.31 -4.28 -23.07
N ARG A 117 -1.31 -3.46 -23.37
CA ARG A 117 -1.14 -2.19 -24.11
C ARG A 117 -0.90 -0.98 -23.19
N GLY A 118 -0.72 -1.19 -21.90
CA GLY A 118 -0.44 -0.11 -20.93
C GLY A 118 -1.63 0.82 -20.70
N SER A 119 -2.84 0.28 -20.63
CA SER A 119 -4.04 1.08 -20.33
C SER A 119 -3.96 1.73 -18.97
N LYS A 120 -4.19 3.04 -18.92
CA LYS A 120 -4.30 3.82 -17.67
C LYS A 120 -5.72 3.83 -17.08
N ALA A 121 -6.62 3.01 -17.59
CA ALA A 121 -7.99 2.92 -17.08
C ALA A 121 -8.02 2.22 -15.72
N LYS A 122 -8.70 2.80 -14.73
CA LYS A 122 -8.87 2.19 -13.38
C LYS A 122 -9.57 0.82 -13.38
N THR A 123 -10.00 0.33 -14.53
CA THR A 123 -10.63 -0.99 -14.72
C THR A 123 -9.66 -2.07 -15.16
N THR A 124 -8.40 -1.72 -15.40
CA THR A 124 -7.30 -2.65 -15.68
C THR A 124 -6.35 -2.74 -14.47
N LYS A 125 -5.62 -3.83 -14.35
CA LYS A 125 -4.62 -4.01 -13.27
C LYS A 125 -3.54 -2.94 -13.35
N GLU A 126 -3.01 -2.70 -14.54
CA GLU A 126 -1.99 -1.71 -14.85
C GLU A 126 -2.50 -0.30 -14.52
N GLY A 127 -3.67 0.06 -15.01
CA GLY A 127 -4.28 1.37 -14.74
C GLY A 127 -4.65 1.58 -13.28
N PHE A 128 -5.11 0.54 -12.57
CA PHE A 128 -5.38 0.60 -11.14
C PHE A 128 -4.10 0.91 -10.34
N LEU A 129 -3.01 0.19 -10.60
CA LEU A 129 -1.71 0.45 -9.98
C LEU A 129 -1.18 1.83 -10.36
N TYR A 130 -1.26 2.21 -11.63
CA TYR A 130 -0.86 3.53 -12.10
C TYR A 130 -1.54 4.65 -11.29
N HIS A 131 -2.84 4.56 -11.02
CA HIS A 131 -3.55 5.57 -10.23
C HIS A 131 -3.12 5.61 -8.77
N ILE A 132 -2.82 4.45 -8.16
CA ILE A 132 -2.29 4.37 -6.80
C ILE A 132 -0.88 5.00 -6.75
N LEU A 133 0.01 4.63 -7.66
CA LEU A 133 1.37 5.15 -7.70
C LEU A 133 1.39 6.66 -7.94
N ASN A 134 0.61 7.17 -8.88
CA ASN A 134 0.46 8.61 -9.09
C ASN A 134 -0.10 9.36 -7.87
N PHE A 135 -1.01 8.74 -7.14
CA PHE A 135 -1.50 9.33 -5.90
C PHE A 135 -0.37 9.45 -4.88
N LEU A 136 0.39 8.38 -4.65
CA LEU A 136 1.52 8.38 -3.71
C LEU A 136 2.62 9.37 -4.13
N GLU A 137 2.90 9.47 -5.42
CA GLU A 137 3.84 10.45 -5.98
C GLU A 137 3.37 11.89 -5.72
N LYS A 138 2.10 12.21 -5.97
CA LYS A 138 1.51 13.52 -5.66
C LYS A 138 1.56 13.86 -4.17
N GLN A 139 1.57 12.87 -3.30
CA GLN A 139 1.80 13.06 -1.86
C GLN A 139 3.29 13.20 -1.51
N GLY A 140 4.19 13.07 -2.49
CA GLY A 140 5.64 13.12 -2.30
C GLY A 140 6.18 11.96 -1.50
N LEU A 141 5.53 10.79 -1.56
CA LEU A 141 5.95 9.59 -0.84
C LEU A 141 6.84 8.70 -1.68
N ILE A 142 6.63 8.68 -2.99
CA ILE A 142 7.44 7.94 -3.96
C ILE A 142 7.83 8.83 -5.14
N ASP A 143 8.85 8.42 -5.88
CA ASP A 143 9.18 8.87 -7.22
C ASP A 143 8.82 7.73 -8.19
N PHE A 144 7.87 7.98 -9.10
CA PHE A 144 7.41 7.01 -10.07
C PHE A 144 7.93 7.34 -11.47
N VAL A 145 8.94 6.62 -11.94
CA VAL A 145 9.50 6.75 -13.29
C VAL A 145 8.69 5.87 -14.23
N GLU A 146 7.66 6.46 -14.84
CA GLU A 146 6.68 5.73 -15.66
C GLU A 146 7.31 5.03 -16.86
N GLU A 147 8.25 5.68 -17.57
CA GLU A 147 8.93 5.13 -18.75
C GLU A 147 9.71 3.84 -18.44
N ASP A 148 10.28 3.76 -17.24
CA ASP A 148 11.05 2.61 -16.76
C ASP A 148 10.20 1.65 -15.92
N GLU A 149 8.93 1.95 -15.68
CA GLU A 149 8.05 1.26 -14.75
C GLU A 149 8.70 1.06 -13.36
N MET A 150 9.42 2.08 -12.89
CA MET A 150 10.26 1.99 -11.70
C MET A 150 9.73 2.88 -10.58
N ILE A 151 9.64 2.30 -9.39
CA ILE A 151 9.17 2.95 -8.16
C ILE A 151 10.38 3.12 -7.23
N LYS A 152 10.56 4.32 -6.69
CA LYS A 152 11.55 4.63 -5.64
C LYS A 152 10.86 5.32 -4.47
N THR A 153 11.38 5.15 -3.27
CA THR A 153 10.89 5.89 -2.10
C THR A 153 11.57 7.26 -2.00
N THR A 154 10.89 8.22 -1.42
CA THR A 154 11.45 9.54 -1.11
C THR A 154 12.00 9.58 0.32
N LYS A 155 12.86 10.56 0.60
CA LYS A 155 13.33 10.82 1.99
C LYS A 155 12.17 11.08 2.97
N LYS A 156 11.06 11.65 2.48
CA LYS A 156 9.87 11.88 3.29
C LYS A 156 9.26 10.56 3.75
N LEU A 157 9.09 9.60 2.82
CA LEU A 157 8.58 8.28 3.16
C LEU A 157 9.56 7.51 4.03
N ASP A 158 10.87 7.52 3.68
CA ASP A 158 11.90 6.84 4.46
C ASP A 158 11.90 7.33 5.92
N SER A 159 11.87 8.65 6.15
CA SER A 159 11.82 9.22 7.51
C SER A 159 10.54 8.86 8.25
N PHE A 160 9.40 8.83 7.56
CA PHE A 160 8.11 8.46 8.15
C PHE A 160 8.10 6.96 8.54
N MET A 161 8.65 6.09 7.70
CA MET A 161 8.70 4.66 7.98
C MET A 161 9.69 4.33 9.08
N ASP A 162 10.86 4.97 9.13
CA ASP A 162 11.82 4.82 10.22
C ASP A 162 11.17 5.18 11.57
N TRP A 163 10.44 6.30 11.62
CA TRP A 163 9.73 6.70 12.83
C TRP A 163 8.65 5.68 13.24
N ASN A 164 7.86 5.17 12.29
CA ASN A 164 6.80 4.19 12.56
C ASN A 164 7.33 2.80 12.92
N LEU A 165 8.45 2.38 12.32
CA LEU A 165 9.05 1.07 12.58
C LEU A 165 9.77 1.02 13.93
N LEU A 166 10.24 2.15 14.46
CA LEU A 166 10.67 2.25 15.85
C LEU A 166 9.51 1.97 16.82
N ASN A 167 8.25 2.10 16.35
CA ASN A 167 7.06 1.70 17.08
C ASN A 167 6.66 0.25 16.69
N GLN A 168 7.42 -0.72 17.15
CA GLN A 168 7.33 -2.16 16.81
C GLN A 168 5.90 -2.73 16.83
N ASN A 169 5.02 -2.21 17.70
CA ASN A 169 3.64 -2.69 17.82
C ASN A 169 2.79 -2.43 16.56
N GLN A 170 3.01 -1.34 15.84
CA GLN A 170 2.25 -1.05 14.62
C GLN A 170 2.78 -1.85 13.43
N PHE A 171 4.09 -2.02 13.32
CA PHE A 171 4.71 -2.82 12.27
C PHE A 171 4.28 -4.30 12.36
N GLN A 172 4.31 -4.90 13.55
CA GLN A 172 3.84 -6.27 13.76
C GLN A 172 2.38 -6.46 13.36
N ARG A 173 1.51 -5.46 13.59
CA ARG A 173 0.11 -5.52 13.16
C ARG A 173 -0.02 -5.51 11.63
N VAL A 174 0.80 -4.73 10.92
CA VAL A 174 0.82 -4.71 9.45
C VAL A 174 1.31 -6.04 8.89
N LEU A 175 2.40 -6.59 9.44
CA LEU A 175 2.92 -7.89 9.05
C LEU A 175 1.88 -8.99 9.25
N LYS A 176 1.17 -8.98 10.38
CA LYS A 176 0.09 -9.92 10.66
C LYS A 176 -1.02 -9.85 9.62
N VAL A 177 -1.47 -8.63 9.26
CA VAL A 177 -2.51 -8.42 8.23
C VAL A 177 -2.05 -8.92 6.86
N LEU A 178 -0.77 -8.75 6.53
CA LEU A 178 -0.19 -9.22 5.27
C LEU A 178 0.24 -10.69 5.31
N GLY A 179 0.10 -11.35 6.49
CA GLY A 179 0.47 -12.74 6.68
C GLY A 179 1.98 -12.99 6.60
N VAL A 180 2.80 -11.97 6.77
CA VAL A 180 4.26 -12.07 6.88
C VAL A 180 4.62 -12.17 8.36
N GLU A 181 4.53 -13.36 8.93
CA GLU A 181 5.09 -13.63 10.26
C GLU A 181 6.56 -13.99 10.08
N HIS A 182 7.44 -13.23 10.71
CA HIS A 182 8.81 -13.67 10.94
C HIS A 182 8.84 -14.45 12.26
N GLU A 183 9.22 -15.72 12.18
CA GLU A 183 9.62 -16.53 13.35
C GLU A 183 10.83 -15.91 14.05
#